data_67413b2ec2fb92079b57a0930b2f407a
#
_entry.id   67413b2ec2fb92079b57a0930b2f407a
#
_cell.length_a   1.000
_cell.length_b   1.000
_cell.length_c   1.000
_cell.angle_alpha   90.00
_cell.angle_beta   90.00
_cell.angle_gamma   90.00
#
_symmetry.space_group_name_H-M   'P 1'
#
loop_
_entity.id
_entity.type
_entity.pdbx_description
1 polymer ?
#
loop_
_entity_poly.entity_id
_entity_poly.type
_entity_poly.pdbx_seq_one_letter_code
_entity_poly.pdbx_strand_id
1 'polypeptide(L)'
;PTSGFLAQLMGRLVPYLPQFLINWRIKRLLLTWQHPENALFDDGAILVNAVGQRFCNERVSPEREIAISEQENRAAYILLDERIAARYSEWPHFISTAPKIAYAYVEDYLKLRPDVSTAAGSLEELAKQRQLNPTHLQDTVAQFNEYASGQQADPFGRTGDTEPLAGNRWVLLGPAKAYFTTTEGGVAINQGLQALDEKGDPIPGLYAIGCNGMGGQVLWGHGLHIAWALTSGRLVGEALGKP
;
A
#
# COMPACT_ATOMS: atom_id res chain seq x y z
N PRO A 1 -6.15 20.46 19.50
CA PRO A 1 -6.00 21.68 18.74
C PRO A 1 -4.61 22.22 18.96
N THR A 2 -3.68 21.88 18.07
CA THR A 2 -2.35 22.49 18.05
C THR A 2 -2.57 23.95 17.69
N SER A 3 -2.24 24.86 18.60
CA SER A 3 -2.37 26.31 18.39
C SER A 3 -1.73 26.68 17.05
N GLY A 4 -2.41 27.47 16.23
CA GLY A 4 -1.92 27.91 14.92
C GLY A 4 -0.55 28.58 14.95
N PHE A 5 -0.13 29.09 16.11
CA PHE A 5 1.19 29.64 16.37
C PHE A 5 2.32 28.59 16.26
N LEU A 6 2.17 27.42 16.86
CA LEU A 6 3.17 26.33 16.76
C LEU A 6 3.29 25.80 15.33
N ALA A 7 2.19 25.68 14.60
CA ALA A 7 2.20 25.25 13.20
C ALA A 7 2.90 26.30 12.31
N GLN A 8 2.65 27.59 12.53
CA GLN A 8 3.33 28.68 11.80
C GLN A 8 4.83 28.74 12.12
N LEU A 9 5.20 28.57 13.40
CA LEU A 9 6.61 28.57 13.82
C LEU A 9 7.34 27.35 13.20
N MET A 10 6.74 26.17 13.26
CA MET A 10 7.28 24.97 12.63
C MET A 10 7.42 25.15 11.11
N GLY A 11 6.42 25.70 10.42
CA GLY A 11 6.49 25.97 8.98
C GLY A 11 7.63 26.90 8.59
N ARG A 12 7.98 27.87 9.44
CA ARG A 12 9.11 28.77 9.22
C ARG A 12 10.47 28.13 9.48
N LEU A 13 10.55 27.15 10.39
CA LEU A 13 11.80 26.49 10.76
C LEU A 13 12.16 25.30 9.84
N VAL A 14 11.16 24.63 9.26
CA VAL A 14 11.37 23.45 8.37
C VAL A 14 12.36 23.71 7.23
N PRO A 15 12.35 24.87 6.51
CA PRO A 15 13.30 25.11 5.43
C PRO A 15 14.78 25.20 5.89
N TYR A 16 15.02 25.43 7.17
CA TYR A 16 16.37 25.56 7.76
C TYR A 16 16.85 24.26 8.44
N LEU A 17 15.99 23.22 8.48
CA LEU A 17 16.39 21.93 9.05
C LEU A 17 17.37 21.22 8.11
N PRO A 18 18.42 20.59 8.66
CA PRO A 18 19.30 19.74 7.88
C PRO A 18 18.52 18.62 7.17
N GLN A 19 18.84 18.39 5.90
CA GLN A 19 18.12 17.42 5.06
C GLN A 19 18.05 16.01 5.68
N PHE A 20 19.10 15.59 6.41
CA PHE A 20 19.12 14.28 7.05
C PHE A 20 18.03 14.13 8.14
N LEU A 21 17.68 15.21 8.86
CA LEU A 21 16.59 15.17 9.84
C LEU A 21 15.22 15.05 9.18
N ILE A 22 15.05 15.74 8.04
CA ILE A 22 13.82 15.67 7.25
C ILE A 22 13.68 14.25 6.72
N ASN A 23 14.73 13.69 6.10
CA ASN A 23 14.74 12.33 5.57
C ASN A 23 14.47 11.28 6.66
N TRP A 24 15.06 11.44 7.84
CA TRP A 24 14.82 10.56 8.98
C TRP A 24 13.34 10.59 9.46
N ARG A 25 12.74 11.78 9.50
CA ARG A 25 11.32 11.92 9.84
C ARG A 25 10.41 11.30 8.79
N ILE A 26 10.71 11.55 7.51
CA ILE A 26 9.95 10.96 6.40
C ILE A 26 10.09 9.44 6.41
N LYS A 27 11.30 8.90 6.62
CA LYS A 27 11.51 7.45 6.74
C LYS A 27 10.65 6.84 7.86
N ARG A 28 10.58 7.48 9.02
CA ARG A 28 9.69 7.03 10.10
C ARG A 28 8.21 7.07 9.72
N LEU A 29 7.79 8.05 8.94
CA LEU A 29 6.43 8.11 8.41
C LEU A 29 6.17 6.96 7.44
N LEU A 30 7.11 6.67 6.54
CA LEU A 30 7.00 5.55 5.59
C LEU A 30 6.81 4.20 6.27
N LEU A 31 7.40 4.00 7.44
CA LEU A 31 7.24 2.78 8.24
C LEU A 31 5.85 2.62 8.86
N THR A 32 4.98 3.63 8.80
CA THR A 32 3.56 3.50 9.19
C THR A 32 2.72 2.86 8.09
N TRP A 33 3.24 2.78 6.86
CA TRP A 33 2.59 2.24 5.69
C TRP A 33 3.28 0.94 5.28
N GLN A 34 2.51 -0.10 5.05
CA GLN A 34 2.96 -1.27 4.33
C GLN A 34 2.26 -1.23 2.97
N HIS A 35 2.89 -0.57 2.02
CA HIS A 35 2.43 -0.53 0.63
C HIS A 35 3.54 -1.13 -0.24
N PRO A 36 3.69 -2.47 -0.20
CA PRO A 36 4.72 -3.13 -0.97
C PRO A 36 4.50 -2.91 -2.47
N GLU A 37 5.59 -2.71 -3.17
CA GLU A 37 5.61 -2.75 -4.63
C GLU A 37 5.08 -4.11 -5.10
N ASN A 38 4.35 -4.13 -6.22
CA ASN A 38 3.87 -5.39 -6.80
C ASN A 38 5.00 -6.37 -7.09
N ALA A 39 6.18 -5.86 -7.45
CA ALA A 39 7.39 -6.64 -7.64
C ALA A 39 7.74 -7.56 -6.47
N LEU A 40 7.38 -7.20 -5.22
CA LEU A 40 7.57 -8.07 -4.07
C LEU A 40 6.84 -9.42 -4.23
N PHE A 41 5.61 -9.36 -4.74
CA PHE A 41 4.81 -10.55 -5.00
C PHE A 41 5.26 -11.27 -6.28
N ASP A 42 5.76 -10.53 -7.28
CA ASP A 42 6.36 -11.12 -8.47
C ASP A 42 7.61 -11.93 -8.12
N ASP A 43 8.39 -11.47 -7.15
CA ASP A 43 9.57 -12.15 -6.63
C ASP A 43 9.28 -13.36 -5.73
N GLY A 44 8.03 -13.64 -5.43
CA GLY A 44 7.62 -14.85 -4.72
C GLY A 44 6.99 -14.64 -3.34
N ALA A 45 6.90 -13.42 -2.83
CA ALA A 45 6.19 -13.18 -1.57
C ALA A 45 4.74 -13.68 -1.65
N ILE A 46 4.21 -14.18 -0.54
CA ILE A 46 2.83 -14.66 -0.43
C ILE A 46 2.09 -13.96 0.70
N LEU A 47 0.77 -13.93 0.58
CA LEU A 47 -0.13 -13.46 1.62
C LEU A 47 -0.72 -14.65 2.39
N VAL A 48 -0.67 -14.58 3.72
CA VAL A 48 -1.33 -15.55 4.59
C VAL A 48 -2.29 -14.84 5.54
N ASN A 49 -3.39 -15.51 5.84
CA ASN A 49 -4.39 -15.01 6.79
C ASN A 49 -3.99 -15.30 8.25
N ALA A 50 -4.87 -14.97 9.20
CA ALA A 50 -4.66 -15.16 10.64
C ALA A 50 -4.46 -16.63 11.07
N VAL A 51 -4.80 -17.59 10.23
CA VAL A 51 -4.55 -19.02 10.50
C VAL A 51 -3.35 -19.58 9.74
N GLY A 52 -2.63 -18.75 8.96
CA GLY A 52 -1.42 -19.15 8.25
C GLY A 52 -1.66 -19.74 6.85
N GLN A 53 -2.82 -19.51 6.25
CA GLN A 53 -3.19 -20.04 4.93
C GLN A 53 -3.20 -18.95 3.85
N ARG A 54 -2.72 -19.28 2.63
CA ARG A 54 -2.93 -18.45 1.43
C ARG A 54 -4.42 -18.38 1.09
N PHE A 55 -4.84 -17.29 0.48
CA PHE A 55 -6.25 -17.04 0.19
C PHE A 55 -6.51 -16.31 -1.14
N CYS A 56 -5.48 -15.89 -1.86
CA CYS A 56 -5.65 -15.16 -3.12
C CYS A 56 -4.44 -15.27 -4.05
N ASN A 57 -4.59 -14.76 -5.27
CA ASN A 57 -3.48 -14.47 -6.16
C ASN A 57 -2.90 -13.10 -5.81
N GLU A 58 -1.70 -13.09 -5.26
CA GLU A 58 -1.04 -11.88 -4.77
C GLU A 58 -0.63 -10.90 -5.88
N ARG A 59 -0.55 -11.37 -7.12
CA ARG A 59 -0.16 -10.54 -8.29
C ARG A 59 -1.29 -9.70 -8.84
N VAL A 60 -2.54 -9.99 -8.49
CA VAL A 60 -3.70 -9.32 -9.09
C VAL A 60 -4.27 -8.27 -8.11
N SER A 61 -4.17 -7.01 -8.48
CA SER A 61 -4.77 -5.87 -7.77
C SER A 61 -5.88 -5.28 -8.65
N PRO A 62 -7.05 -4.91 -8.11
CA PRO A 62 -7.39 -4.76 -6.69
C PRO A 62 -7.95 -6.03 -6.02
N GLU A 63 -8.03 -7.15 -6.68
CA GLU A 63 -8.63 -8.41 -6.18
C GLU A 63 -7.91 -8.89 -4.91
N ARG A 64 -6.60 -8.72 -4.84
CA ARG A 64 -5.79 -8.99 -3.64
C ARG A 64 -6.26 -8.17 -2.45
N GLU A 65 -6.48 -6.88 -2.64
CA GLU A 65 -6.92 -5.96 -1.58
C GLU A 65 -8.35 -6.29 -1.12
N ILE A 66 -9.24 -6.67 -2.05
CA ILE A 66 -10.58 -7.15 -1.75
C ILE A 66 -10.51 -8.42 -0.92
N ALA A 67 -9.70 -9.41 -1.35
CA ALA A 67 -9.52 -10.66 -0.62
C ALA A 67 -8.96 -10.47 0.79
N ILE A 68 -8.07 -9.49 1.02
CA ILE A 68 -7.60 -9.11 2.37
C ILE A 68 -8.77 -8.61 3.22
N SER A 69 -9.68 -7.82 2.65
CA SER A 69 -10.81 -7.25 3.38
C SER A 69 -11.83 -8.31 3.83
N GLU A 70 -11.84 -9.48 3.18
CA GLU A 70 -12.70 -10.63 3.49
C GLU A 70 -12.11 -11.54 4.57
N GLN A 71 -10.80 -11.40 4.89
CA GLN A 71 -10.18 -12.21 5.93
C GLN A 71 -10.61 -11.78 7.34
N GLU A 72 -10.40 -12.65 8.30
CA GLU A 72 -10.64 -12.36 9.71
C GLU A 72 -9.90 -11.09 10.14
N ASN A 73 -10.57 -10.22 10.87
CA ASN A 73 -10.07 -8.90 11.26
C ASN A 73 -9.68 -8.00 10.07
N ARG A 74 -10.07 -8.36 8.83
CA ARG A 74 -9.73 -7.66 7.59
C ARG A 74 -8.21 -7.44 7.46
N ALA A 75 -7.46 -8.47 7.78
CA ALA A 75 -6.01 -8.39 7.87
C ALA A 75 -5.34 -9.64 7.30
N ALA A 76 -4.14 -9.45 6.79
CA ALA A 76 -3.28 -10.50 6.28
C ALA A 76 -1.82 -10.25 6.70
N TYR A 77 -0.97 -11.22 6.47
CA TYR A 77 0.46 -11.15 6.70
C TYR A 77 1.19 -11.42 5.39
N ILE A 78 2.27 -10.68 5.13
CA ILE A 78 3.14 -10.89 3.98
C ILE A 78 4.30 -11.75 4.45
N LEU A 79 4.42 -12.94 3.88
CA LEU A 79 5.50 -13.88 4.17
C LEU A 79 6.61 -13.74 3.14
N LEU A 80 7.83 -13.56 3.61
CA LEU A 80 9.06 -13.48 2.84
C LEU A 80 10.02 -14.57 3.28
N ASP A 81 10.71 -15.17 2.34
CA ASP A 81 11.89 -15.99 2.61
C ASP A 81 13.16 -15.15 2.74
N GLU A 82 14.28 -15.81 3.00
CA GLU A 82 15.58 -15.16 3.17
C GLU A 82 16.02 -14.36 1.93
N ARG A 83 15.80 -14.90 0.74
CA ARG A 83 16.17 -14.29 -0.55
C ARG A 83 15.37 -13.00 -0.78
N ILE A 84 14.05 -13.05 -0.62
CA ILE A 84 13.17 -11.90 -0.81
C ILE A 84 13.46 -10.85 0.27
N ALA A 85 13.61 -11.26 1.53
CA ALA A 85 13.92 -10.35 2.62
C ALA A 85 15.26 -9.61 2.40
N ALA A 86 16.30 -10.30 1.92
CA ALA A 86 17.56 -9.70 1.57
C ALA A 86 17.42 -8.71 0.40
N ARG A 87 16.75 -9.11 -0.68
CA ARG A 87 16.51 -8.27 -1.85
C ARG A 87 15.78 -6.97 -1.51
N TYR A 88 14.77 -7.03 -0.67
CA TYR A 88 13.98 -5.86 -0.23
C TYR A 88 14.57 -5.16 1.00
N SER A 89 15.82 -5.40 1.30
CA SER A 89 16.60 -4.71 2.34
C SER A 89 17.60 -3.71 1.77
N GLU A 90 17.70 -3.59 0.44
CA GLU A 90 18.65 -2.71 -0.22
C GLU A 90 18.09 -2.11 -1.52
N TRP A 91 18.70 -0.99 -1.94
CA TRP A 91 18.38 -0.35 -3.21
C TRP A 91 18.67 -1.29 -4.41
N PRO A 92 17.83 -1.34 -5.45
CA PRO A 92 16.68 -0.46 -5.71
C PRO A 92 15.33 -0.99 -5.18
N HIS A 93 15.32 -2.06 -4.38
CA HIS A 93 14.11 -2.71 -3.90
C HIS A 93 13.75 -2.24 -2.49
N PHE A 94 12.48 -1.87 -2.26
CA PHE A 94 12.02 -1.32 -0.99
C PHE A 94 10.56 -1.71 -0.72
N ILE A 95 10.13 -1.61 0.53
CA ILE A 95 8.73 -1.85 0.93
C ILE A 95 7.89 -0.58 0.79
N SER A 96 8.44 0.57 1.14
CA SER A 96 7.75 1.86 1.05
C SER A 96 8.70 2.94 0.56
N THR A 97 8.18 3.90 -0.19
CA THR A 97 8.98 4.97 -0.78
C THR A 97 8.31 6.34 -0.67
N ALA A 98 9.13 7.37 -0.38
CA ALA A 98 8.91 8.73 -0.81
C ALA A 98 9.96 9.00 -1.91
N PRO A 99 9.58 8.97 -3.20
CA PRO A 99 10.54 8.95 -4.30
C PRO A 99 11.59 10.05 -4.19
N LYS A 100 12.88 9.69 -4.36
CA LYS A 100 14.04 10.58 -4.27
C LYS A 100 14.31 11.21 -2.89
N ILE A 101 13.50 10.90 -1.86
CA ILE A 101 13.66 11.48 -0.52
C ILE A 101 14.06 10.41 0.48
N ALA A 102 13.25 9.34 0.60
CA ALA A 102 13.49 8.27 1.54
C ALA A 102 12.92 6.95 1.05
N TYR A 103 13.52 5.86 1.49
CA TYR A 103 13.10 4.49 1.22
C TYR A 103 13.06 3.72 2.53
N ALA A 104 12.09 2.84 2.71
CA ALA A 104 11.97 1.95 3.84
C ALA A 104 12.11 0.50 3.36
N TYR A 105 13.02 -0.24 3.97
CA TYR A 105 13.43 -1.60 3.65
C TYR A 105 12.88 -2.58 4.68
N VAL A 106 12.93 -3.87 4.39
CA VAL A 106 12.53 -4.94 5.32
C VAL A 106 13.25 -4.78 6.67
N GLU A 107 14.56 -4.54 6.66
CA GLU A 107 15.34 -4.36 7.90
C GLU A 107 14.93 -3.12 8.70
N ASP A 108 14.45 -2.08 8.05
CA ASP A 108 13.92 -0.90 8.75
C ASP A 108 12.63 -1.24 9.53
N TYR A 109 11.75 -2.07 8.92
CA TYR A 109 10.56 -2.55 9.61
C TYR A 109 10.91 -3.45 10.79
N LEU A 110 11.79 -4.42 10.60
CA LEU A 110 12.24 -5.33 11.66
C LEU A 110 12.86 -4.57 12.85
N LYS A 111 13.61 -3.51 12.57
CA LYS A 111 14.27 -2.71 13.60
C LYS A 111 13.33 -1.73 14.32
N LEU A 112 12.40 -1.11 13.60
CA LEU A 112 11.65 0.05 14.09
C LEU A 112 10.16 -0.23 14.33
N ARG A 113 9.64 -1.35 13.80
CA ARG A 113 8.24 -1.73 13.88
C ARG A 113 8.03 -3.22 14.25
N PRO A 114 8.54 -3.65 15.42
CA PRO A 114 8.34 -5.02 15.89
C PRO A 114 6.87 -5.39 16.12
N ASP A 115 6.00 -4.38 16.21
CA ASP A 115 4.54 -4.54 16.26
C ASP A 115 3.95 -5.13 14.97
N VAL A 116 4.54 -4.81 13.82
CA VAL A 116 4.05 -5.26 12.48
C VAL A 116 5.11 -6.00 11.67
N SER A 117 6.21 -6.41 12.28
CA SER A 117 7.23 -7.21 11.60
C SER A 117 7.90 -8.18 12.56
N THR A 118 8.29 -9.33 12.04
CA THR A 118 8.99 -10.36 12.82
C THR A 118 9.86 -11.19 11.90
N ALA A 119 10.97 -11.71 12.43
CA ALA A 119 11.84 -12.65 11.73
C ALA A 119 12.18 -13.83 12.64
N ALA A 120 12.30 -15.01 12.04
CA ALA A 120 12.64 -16.24 12.75
C ALA A 120 13.47 -17.17 11.87
N GLY A 121 14.15 -18.13 12.50
CA GLY A 121 14.96 -19.15 11.81
C GLY A 121 14.14 -20.26 11.18
N SER A 122 12.86 -20.38 11.55
CA SER A 122 11.94 -21.39 11.02
C SER A 122 10.53 -20.86 10.92
N LEU A 123 9.72 -21.49 10.04
CA LEU A 123 8.28 -21.19 9.91
C LEU A 123 7.52 -21.47 11.21
N GLU A 124 7.92 -22.52 11.94
CA GLU A 124 7.30 -22.87 13.21
C GLU A 124 7.49 -21.77 14.27
N GLU A 125 8.73 -21.30 14.42
CA GLU A 125 9.05 -20.20 15.33
C GLU A 125 8.33 -18.91 14.92
N LEU A 126 8.35 -18.58 13.62
CA LEU A 126 7.68 -17.41 13.07
C LEU A 126 6.18 -17.42 13.37
N ALA A 127 5.53 -18.56 13.14
CA ALA A 127 4.10 -18.75 13.41
C ALA A 127 3.79 -18.57 14.90
N LYS A 128 4.59 -19.17 15.80
CA LYS A 128 4.42 -19.04 17.24
C LYS A 128 4.54 -17.59 17.72
N GLN A 129 5.51 -16.82 17.18
CA GLN A 129 5.71 -15.41 17.54
C GLN A 129 4.52 -14.53 17.13
N ARG A 130 3.78 -14.91 16.08
CA ARG A 130 2.62 -14.18 15.56
C ARG A 130 1.28 -14.86 15.86
N GLN A 131 1.26 -15.89 16.68
CA GLN A 131 0.06 -16.64 17.05
C GLN A 131 -0.71 -17.24 15.87
N LEU A 132 0.01 -17.57 14.80
CA LEU A 132 -0.50 -18.33 13.67
C LEU A 132 -0.41 -19.83 13.97
N ASN A 133 -1.15 -20.64 13.20
CA ASN A 133 -1.01 -22.09 13.28
C ASN A 133 0.28 -22.54 12.53
N PRO A 134 1.26 -23.14 13.24
CA PRO A 134 2.53 -23.53 12.61
C PRO A 134 2.36 -24.58 11.50
N THR A 135 1.47 -25.53 11.67
CA THR A 135 1.22 -26.58 10.67
C THR A 135 0.62 -25.98 9.42
N HIS A 136 -0.39 -25.12 9.53
CA HIS A 136 -0.98 -24.45 8.37
C HIS A 136 0.04 -23.59 7.61
N LEU A 137 0.92 -22.88 8.32
CA LEU A 137 1.93 -22.07 7.65
C LEU A 137 2.96 -22.92 6.91
N GLN A 138 3.40 -24.05 7.51
CA GLN A 138 4.30 -25.00 6.86
C GLN A 138 3.63 -25.65 5.62
N ASP A 139 2.40 -26.11 5.75
CA ASP A 139 1.63 -26.70 4.65
C ASP A 139 1.42 -25.69 3.52
N THR A 140 1.13 -24.44 3.87
CA THR A 140 0.97 -23.34 2.91
C THR A 140 2.24 -23.13 2.08
N VAL A 141 3.40 -23.09 2.73
CA VAL A 141 4.69 -22.93 2.02
C VAL A 141 5.00 -24.17 1.18
N ALA A 142 4.76 -25.38 1.70
CA ALA A 142 4.97 -26.63 0.95
C ALA A 142 4.10 -26.65 -0.33
N GLN A 143 2.81 -26.38 -0.22
CA GLN A 143 1.89 -26.32 -1.37
C GLN A 143 2.29 -25.22 -2.36
N PHE A 144 2.64 -24.02 -1.86
CA PHE A 144 3.12 -22.95 -2.73
C PHE A 144 4.36 -23.38 -3.52
N ASN A 145 5.30 -24.09 -2.90
CA ASN A 145 6.49 -24.57 -3.55
C ASN A 145 6.21 -25.63 -4.62
N GLU A 146 5.18 -26.47 -4.45
CA GLU A 146 4.71 -27.39 -5.49
C GLU A 146 4.18 -26.61 -6.73
N TYR A 147 3.44 -25.52 -6.51
CA TYR A 147 2.99 -24.65 -7.60
C TYR A 147 4.17 -23.93 -8.26
N ALA A 148 5.06 -23.35 -7.46
CA ALA A 148 6.24 -22.63 -7.95
C ALA A 148 7.18 -23.53 -8.77
N SER A 149 7.25 -24.82 -8.43
CA SER A 149 8.04 -25.83 -9.16
C SER A 149 7.32 -26.40 -10.39
N GLY A 150 6.09 -25.95 -10.67
CA GLY A 150 5.30 -26.44 -11.80
C GLY A 150 4.74 -27.87 -11.61
N GLN A 151 4.78 -28.42 -10.40
CA GLN A 151 4.25 -29.74 -10.09
C GLN A 151 2.72 -29.74 -10.05
N GLN A 152 2.13 -28.61 -9.66
CA GLN A 152 0.68 -28.40 -9.64
C GLN A 152 0.33 -27.01 -10.14
N ALA A 153 -0.92 -26.82 -10.60
CA ALA A 153 -1.44 -25.50 -10.89
C ALA A 153 -1.75 -24.74 -9.59
N ASP A 154 -1.49 -23.44 -9.55
CA ASP A 154 -1.82 -22.60 -8.39
C ASP A 154 -3.36 -22.50 -8.26
N PRO A 155 -3.96 -22.81 -7.10
CA PRO A 155 -5.42 -22.83 -6.91
C PRO A 155 -6.04 -21.43 -7.01
N PHE A 156 -5.23 -20.37 -6.89
CA PHE A 156 -5.67 -18.99 -7.03
C PHE A 156 -5.36 -18.40 -8.41
N GLY A 157 -4.87 -19.24 -9.34
CA GLY A 157 -4.59 -18.83 -10.72
C GLY A 157 -3.35 -17.96 -10.89
N ARG A 158 -2.41 -18.02 -9.95
CA ARG A 158 -1.11 -17.38 -10.13
C ARG A 158 -0.33 -18.10 -11.23
N THR A 159 0.10 -17.37 -12.24
CA THR A 159 0.81 -17.88 -13.40
C THR A 159 2.18 -17.20 -13.55
N GLY A 160 3.04 -17.79 -14.40
CA GLY A 160 4.40 -17.28 -14.65
C GLY A 160 5.44 -17.82 -13.67
N ASP A 161 6.69 -17.54 -13.98
CA ASP A 161 7.83 -18.04 -13.23
C ASP A 161 7.80 -17.50 -11.79
N THR A 162 7.97 -18.39 -10.85
CA THR A 162 8.06 -18.08 -9.43
C THR A 162 9.07 -19.04 -8.81
N GLU A 163 10.01 -18.51 -8.06
CA GLU A 163 10.94 -19.37 -7.31
C GLU A 163 10.26 -19.90 -6.03
N PRO A 164 10.50 -21.18 -5.66
CA PRO A 164 10.07 -21.73 -4.39
C PRO A 164 10.61 -20.92 -3.21
N LEU A 165 9.82 -20.78 -2.16
CA LEU A 165 10.25 -20.17 -0.91
C LEU A 165 11.18 -21.12 -0.15
N ALA A 166 12.36 -20.64 0.25
CA ALA A 166 13.34 -21.43 0.94
C ALA A 166 14.27 -20.58 1.82
N GLY A 167 15.06 -21.24 2.65
CA GLY A 167 16.10 -20.60 3.48
C GLY A 167 15.92 -20.85 4.96
N ASN A 168 16.82 -20.25 5.73
CA ASN A 168 16.90 -20.38 7.18
C ASN A 168 16.50 -19.07 7.90
N ARG A 169 15.97 -18.12 7.17
CA ARG A 169 15.43 -16.87 7.70
C ARG A 169 14.09 -16.56 7.03
N TRP A 170 13.09 -16.43 7.85
CA TRP A 170 11.73 -16.13 7.44
C TRP A 170 11.28 -14.80 8.04
N VAL A 171 10.61 -13.99 7.25
CA VAL A 171 10.09 -12.69 7.70
C VAL A 171 8.60 -12.64 7.47
N LEU A 172 7.87 -12.11 8.45
CA LEU A 172 6.45 -11.86 8.38
C LEU A 172 6.18 -10.39 8.65
N LEU A 173 5.57 -9.71 7.67
CA LEU A 173 5.15 -8.33 7.79
C LEU A 173 3.62 -8.30 7.94
N GLY A 174 3.12 -7.70 9.00
CA GLY A 174 1.70 -7.63 9.29
C GLY A 174 1.40 -7.59 10.80
N PRO A 175 0.12 -7.40 11.18
CA PRO A 175 -1.05 -7.46 10.28
C PRO A 175 -1.11 -6.26 9.32
N ALA A 176 -1.25 -6.55 8.04
CA ALA A 176 -1.49 -5.58 6.99
C ALA A 176 -2.99 -5.54 6.66
N LYS A 177 -3.52 -4.34 6.43
CA LYS A 177 -4.93 -4.13 6.07
C LYS A 177 -5.00 -3.40 4.74
N ALA A 178 -5.99 -3.76 3.93
CA ALA A 178 -6.30 -3.01 2.72
C ALA A 178 -7.18 -1.80 3.06
N TYR A 179 -6.84 -0.67 2.47
CA TYR A 179 -7.63 0.56 2.57
C TYR A 179 -7.80 1.16 1.19
N PHE A 180 -9.02 1.56 0.88
CA PHE A 180 -9.27 2.48 -0.22
C PHE A 180 -9.07 3.91 0.30
N THR A 181 -8.11 4.62 -0.25
CA THR A 181 -7.78 5.99 0.17
C THR A 181 -8.50 7.03 -0.66
N THR A 182 -9.06 6.64 -1.80
CA THR A 182 -9.75 7.51 -2.75
C THR A 182 -10.96 6.81 -3.32
N THR A 183 -11.97 7.59 -3.68
CA THR A 183 -13.10 7.12 -4.48
C THR A 183 -12.92 7.57 -5.92
N GLU A 184 -13.36 6.76 -6.85
CA GLU A 184 -13.35 7.06 -8.27
C GLU A 184 -14.78 7.34 -8.77
N GLY A 185 -14.90 8.08 -9.86
CA GLY A 185 -16.20 8.51 -10.38
C GLY A 185 -16.57 9.90 -9.91
N GLY A 186 -17.61 10.00 -9.08
CA GLY A 186 -18.15 11.27 -8.59
C GLY A 186 -19.27 11.83 -9.48
N VAL A 187 -19.59 13.10 -9.27
CA VAL A 187 -20.62 13.81 -10.02
C VAL A 187 -20.14 14.03 -11.46
N ALA A 188 -21.03 13.79 -12.44
CA ALA A 188 -20.77 14.16 -13.82
C ALA A 188 -20.57 15.67 -13.94
N ILE A 189 -19.51 16.09 -14.63
CA ILE A 189 -19.16 17.51 -14.78
C ILE A 189 -18.84 17.83 -16.25
N ASN A 190 -19.03 19.08 -16.64
CA ASN A 190 -18.53 19.63 -17.89
C ASN A 190 -17.11 20.23 -17.75
N GLN A 191 -16.55 20.75 -18.82
CA GLN A 191 -15.21 21.38 -18.80
C GLN A 191 -15.13 22.62 -17.90
N GLY A 192 -16.27 23.26 -17.58
CA GLY A 192 -16.36 24.36 -16.63
C GLY A 192 -16.51 23.90 -15.19
N LEU A 193 -16.43 22.59 -14.91
CA LEU A 193 -16.60 21.96 -13.59
C LEU A 193 -18.00 22.15 -12.98
N GLN A 194 -18.99 22.48 -13.82
CA GLN A 194 -20.40 22.52 -13.42
C GLN A 194 -20.94 21.09 -13.35
N ALA A 195 -21.68 20.78 -12.30
CA ALA A 195 -22.39 19.51 -12.16
C ALA A 195 -23.46 19.39 -13.23
N LEU A 196 -23.61 18.19 -13.80
CA LEU A 196 -24.60 17.88 -14.82
C LEU A 196 -25.77 17.11 -14.23
N ASP A 197 -26.97 17.36 -14.74
CA ASP A 197 -28.14 16.56 -14.44
C ASP A 197 -28.20 15.25 -15.24
N GLU A 198 -29.25 14.46 -15.09
CA GLU A 198 -29.44 13.19 -15.81
C GLU A 198 -29.55 13.34 -17.33
N LYS A 199 -29.86 14.54 -17.84
CA LYS A 199 -29.93 14.83 -19.28
C LYS A 199 -28.59 15.30 -19.84
N GLY A 200 -27.61 15.57 -18.97
CA GLY A 200 -26.32 16.14 -19.33
C GLY A 200 -26.30 17.68 -19.36
N ASP A 201 -27.36 18.34 -18.86
CA ASP A 201 -27.43 19.78 -18.79
C ASP A 201 -26.78 20.31 -17.51
N PRO A 202 -26.06 21.46 -17.55
CA PRO A 202 -25.46 22.05 -16.37
C PRO A 202 -26.49 22.48 -15.33
N ILE A 203 -26.31 22.08 -14.09
CA ILE A 203 -27.14 22.56 -12.97
C ILE A 203 -26.67 23.97 -12.59
N PRO A 204 -27.52 25.02 -12.71
CA PRO A 204 -27.11 26.39 -12.47
C PRO A 204 -26.57 26.59 -11.03
N GLY A 205 -25.38 27.20 -10.92
CA GLY A 205 -24.75 27.52 -9.63
C GLY A 205 -24.15 26.33 -8.89
N LEU A 206 -24.21 25.10 -9.44
CA LEU A 206 -23.63 23.91 -8.82
C LEU A 206 -22.33 23.51 -9.53
N TYR A 207 -21.25 23.41 -8.75
CA TYR A 207 -19.93 22.97 -9.21
C TYR A 207 -19.45 21.79 -8.37
N ALA A 208 -18.70 20.88 -8.99
CA ALA A 208 -18.08 19.76 -8.27
C ALA A 208 -16.58 19.73 -8.54
N ILE A 209 -15.78 19.63 -7.48
CA ILE A 209 -14.32 19.70 -7.51
C ILE A 209 -13.71 18.54 -6.71
N GLY A 210 -12.40 18.30 -6.88
CA GLY A 210 -11.69 17.24 -6.18
C GLY A 210 -12.30 15.87 -6.47
N CYS A 211 -12.35 15.00 -5.48
CA CYS A 211 -12.88 13.64 -5.63
C CYS A 211 -14.37 13.62 -6.03
N ASN A 212 -15.16 14.63 -5.65
CA ASN A 212 -16.55 14.71 -6.05
C ASN A 212 -16.75 15.13 -7.50
N GLY A 213 -15.79 15.86 -8.08
CA GLY A 213 -15.84 16.39 -9.44
C GLY A 213 -14.83 15.73 -10.37
N MET A 214 -14.73 14.41 -10.35
CA MET A 214 -13.86 13.66 -11.24
C MET A 214 -14.50 13.36 -12.61
N GLY A 215 -15.81 13.47 -12.72
CA GLY A 215 -16.53 13.27 -13.98
C GLY A 215 -16.35 11.86 -14.58
N GLY A 216 -16.16 10.85 -13.75
CA GLY A 216 -15.90 9.48 -14.21
C GLY A 216 -14.43 9.20 -14.60
N GLN A 217 -13.54 10.15 -14.37
CA GLN A 217 -12.10 9.93 -14.57
C GLN A 217 -11.51 9.01 -13.51
N VAL A 218 -10.51 8.25 -13.91
CA VAL A 218 -9.75 7.35 -13.05
C VAL A 218 -8.33 7.91 -12.90
N LEU A 219 -7.92 8.21 -11.67
CA LEU A 219 -6.63 8.83 -11.37
C LEU A 219 -5.70 7.83 -10.66
N TRP A 220 -5.02 7.02 -11.45
CA TRP A 220 -4.17 5.91 -10.99
C TRP A 220 -2.79 6.30 -10.41
N GLY A 221 -2.43 7.55 -10.34
CA GLY A 221 -1.10 7.96 -9.90
C GLY A 221 -1.11 8.50 -8.46
N HIS A 222 -0.04 8.19 -7.72
CA HIS A 222 0.18 8.81 -6.41
C HIS A 222 0.17 10.35 -6.52
N GLY A 223 -0.68 11.00 -5.74
CA GLY A 223 -0.82 12.44 -5.70
C GLY A 223 -1.72 13.05 -6.77
N LEU A 224 -2.20 12.30 -7.77
CA LEU A 224 -3.08 12.85 -8.80
C LEU A 224 -4.39 13.36 -8.23
N HIS A 225 -4.99 12.68 -7.25
CA HIS A 225 -6.18 13.16 -6.55
C HIS A 225 -5.95 14.50 -5.83
N ILE A 226 -4.79 14.65 -5.19
CA ILE A 226 -4.40 15.92 -4.54
C ILE A 226 -4.18 17.01 -5.57
N ALA A 227 -3.46 16.70 -6.65
CA ALA A 227 -3.24 17.64 -7.76
C ALA A 227 -4.56 18.08 -8.39
N TRP A 228 -5.48 17.15 -8.64
CA TRP A 228 -6.80 17.45 -9.16
C TRP A 228 -7.63 18.30 -8.20
N ALA A 229 -7.64 18.00 -6.91
CA ALA A 229 -8.37 18.78 -5.90
C ALA A 229 -7.89 20.24 -5.87
N LEU A 230 -6.57 20.46 -5.90
CA LEU A 230 -5.99 21.81 -5.93
C LEU A 230 -6.28 22.52 -7.25
N THR A 231 -6.13 21.84 -8.38
CA THR A 231 -6.32 22.41 -9.71
C THR A 231 -7.78 22.75 -9.96
N SER A 232 -8.71 21.82 -9.72
CA SER A 232 -10.12 22.03 -9.93
C SER A 232 -10.70 23.11 -9.00
N GLY A 233 -10.25 23.14 -7.72
CA GLY A 233 -10.62 24.19 -6.78
C GLY A 233 -10.16 25.58 -7.22
N ARG A 234 -8.92 25.67 -7.74
CA ARG A 234 -8.39 26.92 -8.30
C ARG A 234 -9.19 27.38 -9.52
N LEU A 235 -9.44 26.48 -10.49
CA LEU A 235 -10.17 26.82 -11.71
C LEU A 235 -11.58 27.37 -11.43
N VAL A 236 -12.33 26.70 -10.54
CA VAL A 236 -13.65 27.17 -10.14
C VAL A 236 -13.56 28.49 -9.38
N GLY A 237 -12.61 28.63 -8.46
CA GLY A 237 -12.39 29.88 -7.73
C GLY A 237 -12.07 31.07 -8.65
N GLU A 238 -11.22 30.88 -9.65
CA GLU A 238 -10.92 31.91 -10.65
C GLU A 238 -12.12 32.23 -11.55
N ALA A 239 -12.95 31.24 -11.89
CA ALA A 239 -14.15 31.45 -12.71
C ALA A 239 -15.23 32.22 -11.96
N LEU A 240 -15.46 31.92 -10.68
CA LEU A 240 -16.46 32.58 -9.83
C LEU A 240 -16.01 33.92 -9.26
N GLY A 241 -14.69 34.13 -9.12
CA GLY A 241 -14.13 35.37 -8.60
C GLY A 241 -13.94 36.49 -9.62
N LYS A 242 -14.29 36.26 -10.89
CA LYS A 242 -14.32 37.35 -11.92
C LYS A 242 -15.61 38.12 -11.77
N PRO A 243 -15.55 39.46 -11.60
CA PRO A 243 -16.71 40.31 -11.51
C PRO A 243 -17.54 40.31 -12.78
#